data_9c66d68c6cc55dce3734731b43977456
#
_entry.id   9c66d68c6cc55dce3734731b43977456
#
_cell.length_a   1.000
_cell.length_b   1.000
_cell.length_c   1.000
_cell.angle_alpha   90.00
_cell.angle_beta   90.00
_cell.angle_gamma   90.00
#
_symmetry.space_group_name_H-M   'P 1'
#
loop_
_entity.id
_entity.type
_entity.pdbx_description
1 polymer ?
#
loop_
_entity_poly.entity_id
_entity_poly.type
_entity_poly.pdbx_seq_one_letter_code
_entity_poly.pdbx_strand_id
1 'polypeptide(L)'
;MPLSNLLKMLEGGRDNALLRFSLGNEYLKSGDAAAAVEHLRAAVRHDSSYSAAWKLLGRALEASNAPEDALAAYRSGIAVAERKGDKQAAKEMTVFARRLERSP
;
A
#
# COMPACT_ATOMS: atom_id res chain seq x y z
N MET A 1 14.82 -2.44 7.82
CA MET A 1 14.99 -3.84 8.27
C MET A 1 15.23 -4.72 7.06
N PRO A 2 16.20 -5.66 7.10
CA PRO A 2 16.46 -6.52 5.95
C PRO A 2 15.27 -7.40 5.58
N LEU A 3 15.04 -7.54 4.30
CA LEU A 3 13.92 -8.33 3.76
C LEU A 3 13.93 -9.77 4.28
N SER A 4 15.12 -10.38 4.36
CA SER A 4 15.23 -11.76 4.83
C SER A 4 14.73 -11.96 6.26
N ASN A 5 14.94 -10.96 7.14
CA ASN A 5 14.44 -11.03 8.51
C ASN A 5 12.91 -10.94 8.56
N LEU A 6 12.33 -10.08 7.72
CA LEU A 6 10.88 -9.95 7.64
C LEU A 6 10.24 -11.23 7.11
N LEU A 7 10.86 -11.86 6.11
CA LEU A 7 10.35 -13.12 5.56
C LEU A 7 10.41 -14.24 6.59
N LYS A 8 11.48 -14.29 7.40
CA LYS A 8 11.57 -15.27 8.49
C LYS A 8 10.48 -15.09 9.52
N MET A 9 10.11 -13.85 9.84
CA MET A 9 9.02 -13.57 10.76
C MET A 9 7.69 -14.11 10.20
N LEU A 10 7.46 -13.90 8.91
CA LEU A 10 6.25 -14.40 8.26
C LEU A 10 6.21 -15.93 8.25
N GLU A 11 7.33 -16.58 7.91
CA GLU A 11 7.47 -18.04 7.94
C GLU A 11 7.21 -18.60 9.32
N GLY A 12 7.57 -17.84 10.37
CA GLY A 12 7.34 -18.21 11.76
C GLY A 12 5.91 -18.00 12.24
N GLY A 13 5.00 -17.63 11.35
CA GLY A 13 3.58 -17.48 11.66
C GLY A 13 3.17 -16.12 12.22
N ARG A 14 4.02 -15.11 12.10
CA ARG A 14 3.73 -13.75 12.60
C ARG A 14 3.09 -12.89 11.53
N ASP A 15 2.02 -13.35 10.95
CA ASP A 15 1.34 -12.60 9.88
C ASP A 15 0.40 -11.55 10.47
N ASN A 16 0.67 -10.27 10.16
CA ASN A 16 -0.16 -9.14 10.58
C ASN A 16 0.03 -7.97 9.62
N ALA A 17 -0.81 -6.93 9.79
CA ALA A 17 -0.80 -5.78 8.89
C ALA A 17 0.54 -5.06 8.87
N LEU A 18 1.16 -4.85 10.03
CA LEU A 18 2.45 -4.13 10.09
C LEU A 18 3.56 -4.90 9.39
N LEU A 19 3.64 -6.21 9.60
CA LEU A 19 4.66 -7.04 8.94
C LEU A 19 4.46 -7.02 7.42
N ARG A 20 3.22 -7.17 6.96
CA ARG A 20 2.92 -7.13 5.53
C ARG A 20 3.22 -5.76 4.92
N PHE A 21 2.92 -4.68 5.64
CA PHE A 21 3.28 -3.34 5.22
C PHE A 21 4.80 -3.20 5.07
N SER A 22 5.55 -3.66 6.07
CA SER A 22 7.02 -3.60 6.05
C SER A 22 7.61 -4.40 4.88
N LEU A 23 7.07 -5.59 4.62
CA LEU A 23 7.47 -6.39 3.46
C LEU A 23 7.19 -5.66 2.16
N GLY A 24 6.00 -5.10 2.02
CA GLY A 24 5.64 -4.33 0.83
C GLY A 24 6.57 -3.16 0.59
N ASN A 25 6.91 -2.44 1.66
CA ASN A 25 7.82 -1.31 1.58
C ASN A 25 9.22 -1.72 1.10
N GLU A 26 9.76 -2.81 1.66
CA GLU A 26 11.08 -3.31 1.28
C GLU A 26 11.11 -3.83 -0.17
N TYR A 27 10.08 -4.55 -0.59
CA TYR A 27 9.99 -5.00 -1.97
C TYR A 27 9.88 -3.82 -2.95
N LEU A 28 9.11 -2.81 -2.61
CA LEU A 28 8.98 -1.63 -3.46
C LEU A 28 10.31 -0.90 -3.60
N LYS A 29 11.05 -0.76 -2.50
CA LYS A 29 12.41 -0.17 -2.53
C LYS A 29 13.37 -0.96 -3.40
N SER A 30 13.24 -2.27 -3.41
CA SER A 30 14.13 -3.13 -4.21
C SER A 30 13.69 -3.26 -5.67
N GLY A 31 12.60 -2.61 -6.05
CA GLY A 31 12.13 -2.62 -7.43
C GLY A 31 11.21 -3.78 -7.78
N ASP A 32 10.79 -4.58 -6.80
CA ASP A 32 9.87 -5.69 -7.02
C ASP A 32 8.44 -5.25 -6.69
N ALA A 33 7.85 -4.51 -7.62
CA ALA A 33 6.51 -3.96 -7.42
C ALA A 33 5.44 -5.04 -7.31
N ALA A 34 5.58 -6.15 -8.05
CA ALA A 34 4.60 -7.23 -8.00
C ALA A 34 4.54 -7.89 -6.62
N ALA A 35 5.69 -8.16 -6.01
CA ALA A 35 5.75 -8.70 -4.65
C ALA A 35 5.21 -7.68 -3.64
N ALA A 36 5.53 -6.40 -3.84
CA ALA A 36 5.03 -5.33 -2.98
C ALA A 36 3.50 -5.29 -2.99
N VAL A 37 2.88 -5.39 -4.16
CA VAL A 37 1.42 -5.41 -4.29
C VAL A 37 0.82 -6.56 -3.49
N GLU A 38 1.38 -7.77 -3.62
CA GLU A 38 0.90 -8.94 -2.91
C GLU A 38 0.86 -8.73 -1.40
N HIS A 39 1.98 -8.26 -0.83
CA HIS A 39 2.08 -8.04 0.62
C HIS A 39 1.22 -6.87 1.09
N LEU A 40 1.13 -5.80 0.30
CA LEU A 40 0.32 -4.65 0.67
C LEU A 40 -1.18 -4.95 0.59
N ARG A 41 -1.61 -5.79 -0.35
CA ARG A 41 -2.99 -6.27 -0.36
C ARG A 41 -3.30 -7.06 0.91
N ALA A 42 -2.35 -7.89 1.36
CA ALA A 42 -2.51 -8.63 2.61
C ALA A 42 -2.57 -7.67 3.81
N ALA A 43 -1.76 -6.60 3.80
CA ALA A 43 -1.79 -5.60 4.87
C ALA A 43 -3.17 -4.97 5.04
N VAL A 44 -3.80 -4.55 3.94
CA VAL A 44 -5.12 -3.91 4.02
C VAL A 44 -6.25 -4.91 4.28
N ARG A 45 -6.02 -6.20 4.01
CA ARG A 45 -6.96 -7.25 4.44
C ARG A 45 -6.89 -7.48 5.93
N HIS A 46 -5.68 -7.47 6.51
CA HIS A 46 -5.51 -7.58 7.96
C HIS A 46 -6.05 -6.36 8.71
N ASP A 47 -5.87 -5.17 8.13
CA ASP A 47 -6.33 -3.93 8.74
C ASP A 47 -6.75 -2.95 7.63
N SER A 48 -8.05 -2.92 7.35
CA SER A 48 -8.59 -2.05 6.30
C SER A 48 -8.56 -0.55 6.66
N SER A 49 -8.27 -0.23 7.92
CA SER A 49 -8.15 1.17 8.36
C SER A 49 -6.71 1.68 8.32
N TYR A 50 -5.79 0.92 7.77
CA TYR A 50 -4.36 1.26 7.70
C TYR A 50 -4.13 2.17 6.48
N SER A 51 -4.32 3.46 6.66
CA SER A 51 -4.26 4.41 5.54
C SER A 51 -2.91 4.44 4.82
N ALA A 52 -1.80 4.33 5.57
CA ALA A 52 -0.46 4.29 4.97
C ALA A 52 -0.27 3.08 4.05
N ALA A 53 -0.89 1.95 4.39
CA ALA A 53 -0.83 0.74 3.56
C ALA A 53 -1.60 0.92 2.25
N TRP A 54 -2.76 1.58 2.29
CA TRP A 54 -3.50 1.92 1.07
C TRP A 54 -2.69 2.82 0.16
N LYS A 55 -2.03 3.83 0.73
CA LYS A 55 -1.20 4.75 -0.05
C LYS A 55 -0.05 4.00 -0.73
N LEU A 56 0.65 3.16 0.02
CA LEU A 56 1.77 2.42 -0.52
C LEU A 56 1.32 1.38 -1.55
N LEU A 57 0.15 0.76 -1.34
CA LEU A 57 -0.45 -0.15 -2.31
C LEU A 57 -0.72 0.57 -3.63
N GLY A 58 -1.29 1.77 -3.57
CA GLY A 58 -1.50 2.57 -4.77
C GLY A 58 -0.21 2.82 -5.54
N ARG A 59 0.85 3.18 -4.81
CA ARG A 59 2.16 3.42 -5.42
C ARG A 59 2.75 2.16 -6.05
N ALA A 60 2.61 1.02 -5.39
CA ALA A 60 3.09 -0.25 -5.91
C ALA A 60 2.31 -0.66 -7.17
N LEU A 61 1.01 -0.40 -7.19
CA LEU A 61 0.18 -0.68 -8.36
C LEU A 61 0.54 0.23 -9.54
N GLU A 62 0.85 1.51 -9.29
CA GLU A 62 1.37 2.38 -10.34
C GLU A 62 2.69 1.82 -10.91
N ALA A 63 3.59 1.40 -10.03
CA ALA A 63 4.88 0.83 -10.43
C ALA A 63 4.72 -0.48 -11.19
N SER A 64 3.61 -1.17 -11.01
CA SER A 64 3.27 -2.41 -11.72
C SER A 64 2.48 -2.16 -13.01
N ASN A 65 2.34 -0.91 -13.42
CA ASN A 65 1.55 -0.52 -14.60
C ASN A 65 0.07 -0.91 -14.49
N ALA A 66 -0.50 -0.78 -13.29
CA ALA A 66 -1.91 -1.04 -13.01
C ALA A 66 -2.60 0.23 -12.51
N PRO A 67 -2.74 1.26 -13.37
CA PRO A 67 -3.25 2.56 -12.93
C PRO A 67 -4.70 2.55 -12.44
N GLU A 68 -5.53 1.69 -13.00
CA GLU A 68 -6.93 1.60 -12.58
C GLU A 68 -7.04 1.02 -11.18
N ASP A 69 -6.27 -0.03 -10.89
CA ASP A 69 -6.21 -0.62 -9.56
C ASP A 69 -5.58 0.35 -8.56
N ALA A 70 -4.56 1.10 -9.01
CA ALA A 70 -3.92 2.12 -8.17
C ALA A 70 -4.93 3.20 -7.76
N LEU A 71 -5.73 3.65 -8.71
CA LEU A 71 -6.78 4.65 -8.45
C LEU A 71 -7.79 4.12 -7.44
N ALA A 72 -8.22 2.88 -7.58
CA ALA A 72 -9.14 2.24 -6.63
C ALA A 72 -8.54 2.18 -5.22
N ALA A 73 -7.25 1.81 -5.12
CA ALA A 73 -6.54 1.75 -3.83
C ALA A 73 -6.47 3.14 -3.18
N TYR A 74 -6.14 4.16 -3.94
CA TYR A 74 -6.09 5.54 -3.41
C TYR A 74 -7.46 5.99 -2.94
N ARG A 75 -8.52 5.70 -3.68
CA ARG A 75 -9.88 6.07 -3.28
C ARG A 75 -10.28 5.40 -1.97
N SER A 76 -9.97 4.12 -1.81
CA SER A 76 -10.21 3.41 -0.55
C SER A 76 -9.41 4.04 0.59
N GLY A 77 -8.16 4.37 0.33
CA GLY A 77 -7.28 4.98 1.32
C GLY A 77 -7.73 6.38 1.73
N ILE A 78 -8.23 7.18 0.78
CA ILE A 78 -8.79 8.51 1.06
C ILE A 78 -9.98 8.38 2.00
N ALA A 79 -10.90 7.47 1.71
CA ALA A 79 -12.08 7.26 2.55
C ALA A 79 -11.68 6.85 3.98
N VAL A 80 -10.72 5.95 4.11
CA VAL A 80 -10.20 5.52 5.41
C VAL A 80 -9.55 6.69 6.15
N ALA A 81 -8.69 7.44 5.46
CA ALA A 81 -7.97 8.56 6.07
C ALA A 81 -8.94 9.64 6.55
N GLU A 82 -9.96 9.92 5.77
CA GLU A 82 -10.98 10.91 6.14
C GLU A 82 -11.76 10.48 7.40
N ARG A 83 -12.14 9.20 7.46
CA ARG A 83 -12.85 8.67 8.64
C ARG A 83 -11.99 8.75 9.91
N LYS A 84 -10.68 8.58 9.76
CA LYS A 84 -9.75 8.62 10.89
C LYS A 84 -9.30 10.04 11.25
N GLY A 85 -9.64 11.02 10.43
CA GLY A 85 -9.15 12.38 10.61
C GLY A 85 -7.71 12.57 10.19
N ASP A 86 -7.15 11.65 9.40
CA ASP A 86 -5.78 11.75 8.88
C ASP A 86 -5.78 12.61 7.61
N LYS A 87 -5.82 13.91 7.82
CA LYS A 87 -5.95 14.88 6.73
C LYS A 87 -4.76 14.88 5.78
N GLN A 88 -3.56 14.64 6.32
CA GLN A 88 -2.34 14.63 5.51
C GLN A 88 -2.36 13.46 4.53
N ALA A 89 -2.68 12.27 4.99
CA ALA A 89 -2.77 11.09 4.14
C ALA A 89 -3.86 11.25 3.07
N ALA A 90 -5.03 11.76 3.46
CA ALA A 90 -6.12 12.00 2.54
C ALA A 90 -5.72 12.98 1.43
N LYS A 91 -5.02 14.06 1.81
CA LYS A 91 -4.57 15.08 0.87
C LYS A 91 -3.56 14.51 -0.14
N GLU A 92 -2.58 13.76 0.36
CA GLU A 92 -1.56 13.14 -0.49
C GLU A 92 -2.17 12.18 -1.50
N MET A 93 -3.05 11.30 -1.05
CA MET A 93 -3.71 10.34 -1.92
C MET A 93 -4.65 11.00 -2.92
N THR A 94 -5.30 12.09 -2.53
CA THR A 94 -6.14 12.86 -3.44
C THR A 94 -5.33 13.42 -4.61
N VAL A 95 -4.13 13.92 -4.34
CA VAL A 95 -3.22 14.42 -5.38
C VAL A 95 -2.86 13.28 -6.34
N PHE A 96 -2.49 12.12 -5.82
CA PHE A 96 -2.13 10.96 -6.64
C PHE A 96 -3.31 10.48 -7.48
N ALA A 97 -4.50 10.40 -6.88
CA ALA A 97 -5.71 9.96 -7.57
C ALA A 97 -6.05 10.91 -8.73
N ARG A 98 -5.99 12.21 -8.49
CA ARG A 98 -6.28 13.21 -9.54
C ARG A 98 -5.30 13.12 -10.71
N ARG A 99 -4.05 12.88 -10.42
CA ARG A 99 -3.04 12.72 -11.47
C ARG A 99 -3.34 11.51 -12.36
N LEU A 100 -3.76 10.41 -11.75
CA LEU A 100 -4.15 9.20 -12.49
C LEU A 100 -5.42 9.42 -13.32
N GLU A 101 -6.38 10.15 -12.79
CA GLU A 101 -7.62 10.46 -13.50
C GLU A 101 -7.41 11.32 -14.74
N ARG A 102 -6.32 12.12 -14.77
CA ARG A 102 -5.99 12.96 -15.91
C ARG A 102 -5.19 12.23 -16.98
N SER A 103 -4.62 11.08 -16.65
CA SER A 103 -3.80 10.31 -17.60
C SER A 103 -4.68 9.73 -18.69
N PRO A 104 -4.28 9.87 -19.98
CA PRO A 104 -5.02 9.28 -21.09
C PRO A 104 -4.97 7.75 -21.06
#